data_3b37a10374bbf213395190a8128fe874
#
_entry.id   3b37a10374bbf213395190a8128fe874
#
_cell.length_a   1.000
_cell.length_b   1.000
_cell.length_c   1.000
_cell.angle_alpha   90.00
_cell.angle_beta   90.00
_cell.angle_gamma   90.00
#
_symmetry.space_group_name_H-M   'P 1'
#
loop_
_entity.id
_entity.type
_entity.pdbx_description
1 polymer ?
#
loop_
_entity_poly.entity_id
_entity_poly.type
_entity_poly.pdbx_seq_one_letter_code
_entity_poly.pdbx_strand_id
1 'polypeptide(L)'
;MPPLEAWEKVWVKDAEFLQSTHGKVGCVICHGGDSQEYDKKLAHVNIITDPSEGNCNTCHLDIAQSHDLSLHATLSGFESALIARGGDISEGTPLATALENHCQECHTTCGQCHVSRPDELGGGLVSGHEFRETPSMQYNCIACHGARVGDEYLGNNAGIPADVHWTQATMLCTDCHTDELHGSGDVADSRYDNPNVAKCEDCHQDVWTNTEDNPQHEQHLSDLSCYVCHSVAYKNCYGCHVSIDPEGLPCRTSEPSVMQFEIGQNPLRSSERPYKYVVLRHVPTCSGTCDFYGENLFPNFDDVSTWKYATPHNIQLHTPQNESCDACHGNTELFLTEEDIRIEEKDANQDVIVNDFPEPVGE
;
A
#
# COMPACT_ATOMS: atom_id res chain seq x y z
N MET A 1 29.87 -4.76 -11.45
CA MET A 1 30.72 -5.51 -10.50
C MET A 1 30.32 -6.97 -10.57
N PRO A 2 31.24 -7.93 -10.40
CA PRO A 2 30.83 -9.32 -10.30
C PRO A 2 29.93 -9.53 -9.08
N PRO A 3 29.02 -10.51 -9.09
CA PRO A 3 28.20 -10.82 -7.94
C PRO A 3 29.08 -11.23 -6.75
N LEU A 4 28.66 -10.85 -5.55
CA LEU A 4 29.37 -11.21 -4.32
C LEU A 4 29.32 -12.71 -4.09
N GLU A 5 30.43 -13.28 -3.63
CA GLU A 5 30.49 -14.65 -3.12
C GLU A 5 29.63 -14.77 -1.84
N ALA A 6 29.19 -16.00 -1.54
CA ALA A 6 28.29 -16.23 -0.38
C ALA A 6 28.90 -15.72 0.95
N TRP A 7 30.19 -15.90 1.15
CA TRP A 7 30.89 -15.42 2.36
C TRP A 7 31.05 -13.89 2.40
N GLU A 8 31.09 -13.22 1.23
CA GLU A 8 31.15 -11.75 1.15
C GLU A 8 29.81 -11.11 1.52
N LYS A 9 28.70 -11.82 1.29
CA LYS A 9 27.36 -11.35 1.64
C LYS A 9 27.13 -11.36 3.15
N VAL A 10 27.75 -12.25 3.86
CA VAL A 10 27.56 -12.43 5.32
C VAL A 10 28.70 -11.84 6.16
N TRP A 11 29.76 -11.37 5.52
CA TRP A 11 30.89 -10.80 6.23
C TRP A 11 30.64 -9.38 6.70
N VAL A 12 30.50 -9.19 8.00
CA VAL A 12 30.38 -7.87 8.61
C VAL A 12 31.74 -7.17 8.61
N LYS A 13 31.92 -6.23 7.68
CA LYS A 13 33.13 -5.39 7.56
C LYS A 13 33.01 -4.07 8.31
N ASP A 14 31.80 -3.71 8.70
CA ASP A 14 31.47 -2.40 9.23
C ASP A 14 31.87 -2.27 10.69
N ALA A 15 32.94 -1.50 10.93
CA ALA A 15 33.40 -1.21 12.26
C ALA A 15 32.41 -0.33 13.05
N GLU A 16 31.61 0.47 12.38
CA GLU A 16 30.59 1.32 13.02
C GLU A 16 29.47 0.46 13.58
N PHE A 17 29.03 -0.55 12.82
CA PHE A 17 28.06 -1.53 13.32
C PHE A 17 28.56 -2.23 14.58
N LEU A 18 29.81 -2.71 14.61
CA LEU A 18 30.37 -3.42 15.77
C LEU A 18 30.46 -2.54 17.01
N GLN A 19 30.46 -1.21 16.86
CA GLN A 19 30.44 -0.25 17.95
C GLN A 19 29.03 0.23 18.30
N SER A 20 28.05 -0.04 17.46
CA SER A 20 26.65 0.30 17.69
C SER A 20 26.05 -0.47 18.87
N THR A 21 24.86 -0.07 19.31
CA THR A 21 24.12 -0.81 20.35
C THR A 21 23.84 -2.25 19.89
N HIS A 22 23.40 -2.46 18.67
CA HIS A 22 23.11 -3.79 18.13
C HIS A 22 24.39 -4.63 17.97
N GLY A 23 25.48 -4.05 17.48
CA GLY A 23 26.73 -4.77 17.33
C GLY A 23 27.34 -5.23 18.66
N LYS A 24 27.16 -4.47 19.75
CA LYS A 24 27.63 -4.81 21.10
C LYS A 24 26.86 -5.93 21.77
N VAL A 25 25.63 -6.19 21.35
CA VAL A 25 24.81 -7.31 21.83
C VAL A 25 25.42 -8.66 21.42
N GLY A 26 26.10 -8.70 20.27
CA GLY A 26 26.78 -9.87 19.73
C GLY A 26 25.93 -10.69 18.79
N CYS A 27 26.57 -11.32 17.82
CA CYS A 27 25.92 -12.02 16.71
C CYS A 27 24.96 -13.14 17.15
N VAL A 28 25.36 -13.93 18.14
CA VAL A 28 24.59 -15.11 18.59
C VAL A 28 23.25 -14.76 19.26
N ILE A 29 23.11 -13.58 19.79
CA ILE A 29 21.84 -13.16 20.42
C ILE A 29 20.75 -13.03 19.35
N CYS A 30 21.11 -12.54 18.15
CA CYS A 30 20.18 -12.41 17.04
C CYS A 30 20.17 -13.68 16.17
N HIS A 31 21.35 -14.21 15.82
CA HIS A 31 21.48 -15.28 14.84
C HIS A 31 21.58 -16.69 15.42
N GLY A 32 21.58 -16.86 16.73
CA GLY A 32 21.80 -18.18 17.31
C GLY A 32 23.22 -18.71 17.09
N GLY A 33 23.39 -20.04 17.09
CA GLY A 33 24.69 -20.69 17.00
C GLY A 33 25.46 -20.64 18.31
N ASP A 34 26.71 -21.11 18.30
CA ASP A 34 27.60 -21.12 19.47
C ASP A 34 28.96 -20.48 19.09
N SER A 35 29.19 -19.28 19.62
CA SER A 35 30.45 -18.54 19.39
C SER A 35 31.67 -19.09 20.14
N GLN A 36 31.48 -20.05 21.03
CA GLN A 36 32.55 -20.69 21.80
C GLN A 36 32.98 -22.03 21.20
N GLU A 37 32.23 -22.54 20.25
CA GLU A 37 32.50 -23.80 19.58
C GLU A 37 33.48 -23.60 18.41
N TYR A 38 34.46 -24.49 18.29
CA TYR A 38 35.49 -24.46 17.23
C TYR A 38 35.18 -25.37 16.04
N ASP A 39 34.33 -26.37 16.23
CA ASP A 39 33.86 -27.20 15.11
C ASP A 39 32.79 -26.43 14.31
N LYS A 40 33.08 -26.22 13.03
CA LYS A 40 32.20 -25.45 12.15
C LYS A 40 30.74 -25.93 12.15
N LYS A 41 30.53 -27.26 12.17
CA LYS A 41 29.16 -27.81 12.12
C LYS A 41 28.42 -27.58 13.43
N LEU A 42 29.13 -27.70 14.56
CA LEU A 42 28.53 -27.49 15.88
C LEU A 42 28.31 -26.00 16.15
N ALA A 43 29.25 -25.13 15.77
CA ALA A 43 29.12 -23.68 15.89
C ALA A 43 27.91 -23.12 15.15
N HIS A 44 27.49 -23.77 14.05
CA HIS A 44 26.38 -23.31 13.20
C HIS A 44 25.08 -24.10 13.46
N VAL A 45 24.99 -24.89 14.51
CA VAL A 45 23.70 -25.52 14.90
C VAL A 45 22.73 -24.44 15.35
N ASN A 46 21.50 -24.51 14.85
CA ASN A 46 20.42 -23.53 15.14
C ASN A 46 20.74 -22.08 14.73
N ILE A 47 21.50 -21.88 13.66
CA ILE A 47 21.63 -20.55 13.08
C ILE A 47 20.29 -20.10 12.48
N ILE A 48 19.91 -18.87 12.81
CA ILE A 48 18.75 -18.15 12.30
C ILE A 48 19.26 -17.20 11.20
N THR A 49 18.80 -17.38 9.98
CA THR A 49 19.22 -16.55 8.83
C THR A 49 18.52 -15.20 8.84
N ASP A 50 17.22 -15.16 9.18
CA ASP A 50 16.48 -13.93 9.44
C ASP A 50 16.01 -13.89 10.90
N PRO A 51 16.71 -13.17 11.78
CA PRO A 51 16.34 -13.05 13.18
C PRO A 51 15.18 -12.06 13.43
N SER A 52 14.68 -11.39 12.40
CA SER A 52 13.67 -10.35 12.56
C SER A 52 12.25 -10.89 12.84
N GLU A 53 12.02 -12.18 12.59
CA GLU A 53 10.75 -12.85 12.88
C GLU A 53 10.47 -13.07 14.38
N GLY A 54 11.44 -12.92 15.24
CA GLY A 54 11.20 -13.20 16.66
C GLY A 54 12.20 -12.62 17.64
N ASN A 55 13.42 -12.29 17.23
CA ASN A 55 14.46 -11.87 18.16
C ASN A 55 14.42 -10.37 18.51
N CYS A 56 13.84 -9.53 17.64
CA CYS A 56 13.71 -8.09 17.89
C CYS A 56 12.81 -7.81 19.08
N ASN A 57 11.76 -8.59 19.29
CA ASN A 57 10.81 -8.46 20.38
C ASN A 57 11.45 -8.67 21.78
N THR A 58 12.60 -9.30 21.88
CA THR A 58 13.32 -9.49 23.14
C THR A 58 13.69 -8.12 23.79
N CYS A 59 13.95 -7.11 22.98
CA CYS A 59 14.31 -5.78 23.43
C CYS A 59 13.27 -4.70 23.04
N HIS A 60 12.53 -4.91 21.93
CA HIS A 60 11.54 -3.98 21.36
C HIS A 60 10.12 -4.51 21.53
N LEU A 61 9.77 -4.99 22.72
CA LEU A 61 8.53 -5.72 22.97
C LEU A 61 7.27 -4.93 22.61
N ASP A 62 7.20 -3.65 23.03
CA ASP A 62 5.98 -2.84 22.83
C ASP A 62 5.72 -2.58 21.33
N ILE A 63 6.77 -2.25 20.57
CA ILE A 63 6.67 -2.02 19.11
C ILE A 63 6.38 -3.33 18.39
N ALA A 64 7.00 -4.43 18.80
CA ALA A 64 6.76 -5.73 18.17
C ALA A 64 5.30 -6.19 18.37
N GLN A 65 4.76 -6.05 19.58
CA GLN A 65 3.36 -6.40 19.85
C GLN A 65 2.37 -5.54 19.06
N SER A 66 2.67 -4.27 18.86
CA SER A 66 1.84 -3.39 18.03
C SER A 66 1.95 -3.78 16.54
N HIS A 67 3.17 -4.05 16.07
CA HIS A 67 3.42 -4.46 14.68
C HIS A 67 2.71 -5.77 14.33
N ASP A 68 2.69 -6.75 15.22
CA ASP A 68 2.03 -8.03 15.00
C ASP A 68 0.52 -7.90 14.72
N LEU A 69 -0.08 -6.77 15.09
CA LEU A 69 -1.47 -6.43 14.82
C LEU A 69 -1.65 -5.52 13.59
N SER A 70 -0.57 -5.05 13.00
CA SER A 70 -0.60 -4.14 11.86
C SER A 70 -1.02 -4.85 10.57
N LEU A 71 -1.48 -4.07 9.57
CA LEU A 71 -1.76 -4.59 8.23
C LEU A 71 -0.51 -5.13 7.54
N HIS A 72 0.69 -4.65 7.91
CA HIS A 72 1.95 -5.13 7.37
C HIS A 72 2.32 -6.53 7.89
N ALA A 73 1.90 -6.88 9.10
CA ALA A 73 2.14 -8.20 9.67
C ALA A 73 1.01 -9.19 9.38
N THR A 74 -0.24 -8.75 9.53
CA THR A 74 -1.41 -9.65 9.44
C THR A 74 -1.85 -9.92 8.01
N LEU A 75 -1.65 -8.98 7.08
CA LEU A 75 -2.24 -8.99 5.73
C LEU A 75 -3.77 -9.11 5.72
N SER A 76 -4.44 -8.81 6.83
CA SER A 76 -5.90 -8.94 7.00
C SER A 76 -6.70 -8.19 5.93
N GLY A 77 -6.14 -7.16 5.32
CA GLY A 77 -6.75 -6.47 4.19
C GLY A 77 -6.94 -7.35 2.94
N PHE A 78 -6.08 -8.34 2.70
CA PHE A 78 -6.29 -9.33 1.63
C PHE A 78 -7.39 -10.31 2.03
N GLU A 79 -7.35 -10.83 3.26
CA GLU A 79 -8.34 -11.76 3.78
C GLU A 79 -9.73 -11.15 3.74
N SER A 80 -9.90 -9.94 4.27
CA SER A 80 -11.16 -9.20 4.26
C SER A 80 -11.71 -8.97 2.85
N ALA A 81 -10.83 -8.68 1.88
CA ALA A 81 -11.23 -8.51 0.49
C ALA A 81 -11.73 -9.81 -0.16
N LEU A 82 -11.16 -10.96 0.21
CA LEU A 82 -11.60 -12.28 -0.28
C LEU A 82 -12.90 -12.72 0.40
N ILE A 83 -12.98 -12.59 1.72
CA ILE A 83 -14.17 -12.92 2.53
C ILE A 83 -15.38 -12.09 2.09
N ALA A 84 -15.22 -10.81 1.83
CA ALA A 84 -16.29 -9.93 1.36
C ALA A 84 -16.94 -10.42 0.06
N ARG A 85 -16.20 -11.16 -0.77
CA ARG A 85 -16.71 -11.79 -2.01
C ARG A 85 -17.21 -13.22 -1.82
N GLY A 86 -17.38 -13.65 -0.58
CA GLY A 86 -17.85 -14.99 -0.22
C GLY A 86 -16.77 -16.06 -0.26
N GLY A 87 -15.49 -15.65 -0.32
CA GLY A 87 -14.36 -16.57 -0.31
C GLY A 87 -14.19 -17.28 1.02
N ASP A 88 -13.98 -18.59 0.99
CA ASP A 88 -13.66 -19.40 2.18
C ASP A 88 -12.14 -19.57 2.28
N ILE A 89 -11.53 -18.87 3.24
CA ILE A 89 -10.10 -18.90 3.53
C ILE A 89 -9.75 -19.80 4.75
N SER A 90 -10.66 -20.68 5.16
CA SER A 90 -10.39 -21.64 6.23
C SER A 90 -9.23 -22.55 5.86
N GLU A 91 -8.45 -23.00 6.84
CA GLU A 91 -7.31 -23.89 6.66
C GLU A 91 -7.66 -25.11 5.78
N GLY A 92 -6.85 -25.35 4.77
CA GLY A 92 -6.99 -26.47 3.82
C GLY A 92 -7.96 -26.21 2.68
N THR A 93 -8.56 -25.03 2.56
CA THR A 93 -9.38 -24.68 1.39
C THR A 93 -8.50 -24.29 0.19
N PRO A 94 -9.01 -24.39 -1.05
CA PRO A 94 -8.30 -23.94 -2.25
C PRO A 94 -7.89 -22.48 -2.18
N LEU A 95 -8.75 -21.61 -1.61
CA LEU A 95 -8.47 -20.18 -1.52
C LEU A 95 -7.44 -19.87 -0.44
N ALA A 96 -7.42 -20.60 0.68
CA ALA A 96 -6.32 -20.48 1.66
C ALA A 96 -4.98 -20.81 1.03
N THR A 97 -4.92 -21.88 0.23
CA THR A 97 -3.69 -22.26 -0.50
C THR A 97 -3.28 -21.19 -1.51
N ALA A 98 -4.24 -20.57 -2.21
CA ALA A 98 -3.95 -19.46 -3.11
C ALA A 98 -3.40 -18.24 -2.36
N LEU A 99 -3.96 -17.93 -1.20
CA LEU A 99 -3.51 -16.83 -0.33
C LEU A 99 -2.08 -17.05 0.13
N GLU A 100 -1.75 -18.25 0.62
CA GLU A 100 -0.40 -18.63 1.03
C GLU A 100 0.61 -18.48 -0.11
N ASN A 101 0.27 -18.98 -1.30
CA ASN A 101 1.20 -19.00 -2.43
C ASN A 101 1.42 -17.63 -3.10
N HIS A 102 0.48 -16.69 -2.99
CA HIS A 102 0.51 -15.48 -3.83
C HIS A 102 0.38 -14.16 -3.08
N CYS A 103 -0.10 -14.17 -1.83
CA CYS A 103 -0.39 -12.94 -1.09
C CYS A 103 0.51 -12.75 0.13
N GLN A 104 0.94 -13.85 0.77
CA GLN A 104 1.73 -13.79 1.99
C GLN A 104 3.18 -13.32 1.77
N GLU A 105 3.68 -13.33 0.53
CA GLU A 105 5.00 -12.78 0.20
C GLU A 105 5.17 -11.29 0.56
N CYS A 106 4.06 -10.55 0.65
CA CYS A 106 4.07 -9.15 1.09
C CYS A 106 4.09 -8.98 2.62
N HIS A 107 4.07 -10.06 3.39
CA HIS A 107 4.26 -10.04 4.84
C HIS A 107 5.62 -9.45 5.18
N THR A 108 5.67 -8.47 6.08
CA THR A 108 6.91 -7.82 6.46
C THR A 108 7.35 -8.19 7.86
N THR A 109 8.67 -8.26 8.03
CA THR A 109 9.31 -8.39 9.34
C THR A 109 10.02 -7.08 9.71
N CYS A 110 10.38 -6.92 10.97
CA CYS A 110 11.14 -5.75 11.42
C CYS A 110 12.40 -5.52 10.57
N GLY A 111 13.11 -6.60 10.22
CA GLY A 111 14.33 -6.54 9.41
C GLY A 111 14.09 -6.01 8.00
N GLN A 112 13.01 -6.41 7.36
CA GLN A 112 12.68 -6.01 5.98
C GLN A 112 12.37 -4.51 5.83
N CYS A 113 12.07 -3.83 6.93
CA CYS A 113 11.96 -2.38 6.96
C CYS A 113 13.26 -1.71 7.44
N HIS A 114 13.90 -2.23 8.49
CA HIS A 114 14.96 -1.53 9.20
C HIS A 114 16.39 -1.96 8.83
N VAL A 115 16.60 -3.10 8.18
CA VAL A 115 17.94 -3.66 7.90
C VAL A 115 18.08 -4.20 6.48
N SER A 116 17.11 -4.98 6.04
CA SER A 116 17.13 -5.68 4.75
C SER A 116 16.13 -5.08 3.76
N ARG A 117 16.14 -5.60 2.56
CA ARG A 117 15.08 -5.39 1.58
C ARG A 117 14.01 -6.46 1.76
N PRO A 118 12.75 -6.18 1.44
CA PRO A 118 11.74 -7.19 1.33
C PRO A 118 12.14 -8.32 0.37
N ASP A 119 11.73 -9.53 0.68
CA ASP A 119 12.03 -10.72 -0.15
C ASP A 119 11.46 -10.60 -1.55
N GLU A 120 10.35 -9.90 -1.73
CA GLU A 120 9.74 -9.53 -3.03
C GLU A 120 10.74 -8.81 -3.98
N LEU A 121 11.70 -8.06 -3.43
CA LEU A 121 12.84 -7.47 -4.16
C LEU A 121 14.12 -8.30 -4.12
N GLY A 122 14.01 -9.60 -3.85
CA GLY A 122 15.11 -10.52 -3.76
C GLY A 122 15.89 -10.44 -2.45
N GLY A 123 15.32 -9.83 -1.42
CA GLY A 123 15.85 -9.82 -0.05
C GLY A 123 17.26 -9.22 0.11
N GLY A 124 17.91 -9.59 1.19
CA GLY A 124 19.28 -9.23 1.50
C GLY A 124 19.43 -7.83 2.11
N LEU A 125 20.58 -7.62 2.75
CA LEU A 125 20.87 -6.39 3.47
C LEU A 125 20.91 -5.16 2.53
N VAL A 126 20.34 -4.05 2.95
CA VAL A 126 20.38 -2.78 2.19
C VAL A 126 21.78 -2.17 2.25
N SER A 127 22.39 -2.12 3.43
CA SER A 127 23.71 -1.54 3.66
C SER A 127 24.41 -2.27 4.81
N GLY A 128 24.82 -3.52 4.57
CA GLY A 128 25.35 -4.34 5.65
C GLY A 128 24.37 -4.47 6.82
N HIS A 129 24.86 -4.50 8.05
CA HIS A 129 24.04 -4.55 9.28
C HIS A 129 23.70 -3.14 9.81
N GLU A 130 23.50 -2.18 8.93
CA GLU A 130 23.03 -0.86 9.33
C GLU A 130 21.55 -0.96 9.77
N PHE A 131 21.28 -0.66 11.05
CA PHE A 131 19.94 -0.58 11.58
C PHE A 131 19.45 0.86 11.42
N ARG A 132 18.42 1.04 10.60
CA ARG A 132 17.86 2.34 10.29
C ARG A 132 16.60 2.57 11.10
N GLU A 133 16.52 3.68 11.78
CA GLU A 133 15.29 4.13 12.43
C GLU A 133 14.21 4.41 11.39
N THR A 134 14.56 5.13 10.34
CA THR A 134 13.67 5.40 9.22
C THR A 134 13.98 4.47 8.05
N PRO A 135 13.04 3.61 7.63
CA PRO A 135 13.20 2.76 6.46
C PRO A 135 13.45 3.56 5.18
N SER A 136 14.16 2.96 4.25
CA SER A 136 14.40 3.58 2.94
C SER A 136 13.14 3.55 2.09
N MET A 137 12.66 4.72 1.66
CA MET A 137 11.56 4.79 0.70
C MET A 137 11.84 3.91 -0.53
N GLN A 138 13.04 4.02 -1.10
CA GLN A 138 13.40 3.33 -2.35
C GLN A 138 13.57 1.81 -2.20
N TYR A 139 14.13 1.34 -1.09
CA TYR A 139 14.49 -0.08 -0.93
C TYR A 139 13.50 -0.87 -0.09
N ASN A 140 12.64 -0.18 0.65
CA ASN A 140 11.66 -0.81 1.53
C ASN A 140 10.23 -0.49 1.09
N CYS A 141 9.75 0.75 1.21
CA CYS A 141 8.35 1.08 0.96
C CYS A 141 7.92 0.77 -0.49
N ILE A 142 8.61 1.31 -1.49
CA ILE A 142 8.23 1.12 -2.90
C ILE A 142 8.54 -0.27 -3.46
N ALA A 143 9.17 -1.14 -2.69
CA ALA A 143 9.30 -2.55 -3.02
C ALA A 143 7.92 -3.19 -3.27
N CYS A 144 6.99 -2.97 -2.36
CA CYS A 144 5.62 -3.46 -2.44
C CYS A 144 4.65 -2.39 -2.96
N HIS A 145 4.86 -1.13 -2.60
CA HIS A 145 3.99 -0.01 -2.97
C HIS A 145 4.40 0.71 -4.26
N GLY A 146 5.34 0.17 -5.05
CA GLY A 146 5.95 0.84 -6.21
C GLY A 146 4.98 1.13 -7.34
N ALA A 147 4.28 0.11 -7.83
CA ALA A 147 3.53 0.16 -9.10
C ALA A 147 2.37 1.19 -9.13
N ARG A 148 1.88 1.61 -7.99
CA ARG A 148 0.81 2.63 -7.85
C ARG A 148 1.33 3.82 -7.05
N VAL A 149 1.49 3.65 -5.75
CA VAL A 149 1.86 4.73 -4.84
C VAL A 149 3.22 5.34 -5.18
N GLY A 150 4.26 4.53 -5.31
CA GLY A 150 5.61 5.01 -5.62
C GLY A 150 5.71 5.65 -7.01
N ASP A 151 5.09 5.06 -8.03
CA ASP A 151 5.08 5.61 -9.39
C ASP A 151 4.32 6.94 -9.47
N GLU A 152 3.21 7.07 -8.72
CA GLU A 152 2.47 8.32 -8.62
C GLU A 152 3.31 9.39 -7.89
N TYR A 153 3.88 9.04 -6.73
CA TYR A 153 4.62 9.97 -5.88
C TYR A 153 5.89 10.50 -6.54
N LEU A 154 6.64 9.61 -7.21
CA LEU A 154 7.90 9.94 -7.87
C LEU A 154 7.74 10.44 -9.31
N GLY A 155 6.53 10.43 -9.88
CA GLY A 155 6.26 10.86 -11.25
C GLY A 155 6.80 9.89 -12.30
N ASN A 156 6.83 8.59 -12.02
CA ASN A 156 7.31 7.57 -12.96
C ASN A 156 6.30 7.25 -14.07
N ASN A 157 5.05 7.70 -13.94
CA ASN A 157 4.02 7.53 -14.95
C ASN A 157 4.20 8.57 -16.08
N ALA A 158 4.29 8.10 -17.32
CA ALA A 158 4.57 8.96 -18.47
C ALA A 158 3.54 10.10 -18.61
N GLY A 159 4.00 11.34 -18.64
CA GLY A 159 3.17 12.54 -18.78
C GLY A 159 2.45 12.99 -17.51
N ILE A 160 2.63 12.31 -16.39
CA ILE A 160 2.05 12.67 -15.09
C ILE A 160 3.15 13.25 -14.20
N PRO A 161 2.95 14.44 -13.62
CA PRO A 161 3.94 15.04 -12.73
C PRO A 161 4.10 14.25 -11.43
N ALA A 162 5.27 14.33 -10.82
CA ALA A 162 5.49 13.84 -9.47
C ALA A 162 4.73 14.69 -8.45
N ASP A 163 4.46 14.11 -7.29
CA ASP A 163 3.80 14.79 -6.17
C ASP A 163 4.56 16.06 -5.72
N VAL A 164 3.83 17.10 -5.37
CA VAL A 164 4.43 18.36 -4.91
C VAL A 164 5.16 18.22 -3.58
N HIS A 165 4.71 17.34 -2.70
CA HIS A 165 5.38 17.09 -1.42
C HIS A 165 6.75 16.45 -1.63
N TRP A 166 6.90 15.60 -2.67
CA TRP A 166 8.20 15.08 -3.08
C TRP A 166 9.06 16.15 -3.74
N THR A 167 8.52 16.86 -4.76
CA THR A 167 9.33 17.75 -5.62
C THR A 167 9.67 19.07 -4.95
N GLN A 168 8.83 19.58 -4.06
CA GLN A 168 9.01 20.89 -3.43
C GLN A 168 9.47 20.80 -1.98
N ALA A 169 9.02 19.78 -1.25
CA ALA A 169 9.32 19.60 0.16
C ALA A 169 10.28 18.45 0.47
N THR A 170 10.59 17.58 -0.54
CA THR A 170 11.44 16.39 -0.38
C THR A 170 10.96 15.45 0.74
N MET A 171 9.65 15.39 0.97
CA MET A 171 9.05 14.55 1.99
C MET A 171 9.20 13.08 1.61
N LEU A 172 9.48 12.26 2.61
CA LEU A 172 9.51 10.80 2.50
C LEU A 172 8.15 10.20 2.88
N CYS A 173 7.96 8.93 2.61
CA CYS A 173 6.73 8.23 3.01
C CYS A 173 6.46 8.38 4.52
N THR A 174 7.51 8.29 5.32
CA THR A 174 7.47 8.39 6.79
C THR A 174 7.22 9.79 7.33
N ASP A 175 7.23 10.83 6.51
CA ASP A 175 6.85 12.18 6.95
C ASP A 175 5.32 12.35 7.05
N CYS A 176 4.58 11.48 6.34
CA CYS A 176 3.13 11.39 6.43
C CYS A 176 2.68 10.12 7.18
N HIS A 177 3.32 8.99 6.89
CA HIS A 177 3.03 7.70 7.51
C HIS A 177 3.98 7.48 8.69
N THR A 178 3.49 7.65 9.90
CA THR A 178 4.29 7.62 11.13
C THR A 178 3.94 6.41 11.99
N ASP A 179 3.19 6.60 13.04
CA ASP A 179 2.91 5.60 14.06
C ASP A 179 2.09 4.41 13.54
N GLU A 180 1.25 4.62 12.52
CA GLU A 180 0.43 3.55 11.95
C GLU A 180 1.23 2.45 11.25
N LEU A 181 2.49 2.69 10.90
CA LEU A 181 3.35 1.68 10.28
C LEU A 181 3.63 0.49 11.22
N HIS A 182 3.66 0.74 12.51
CA HIS A 182 3.77 -0.30 13.54
C HIS A 182 2.41 -0.75 14.09
N GLY A 183 1.30 -0.27 13.50
CA GLY A 183 -0.05 -0.56 13.97
C GLY A 183 -0.52 0.35 15.10
N SER A 184 -1.83 0.41 15.30
CA SER A 184 -2.48 1.21 16.34
C SER A 184 -2.71 0.44 17.66
N GLY A 185 -2.28 -0.82 17.73
CA GLY A 185 -2.55 -1.71 18.86
C GLY A 185 -3.85 -2.50 18.73
N ASP A 186 -4.66 -2.22 17.72
CA ASP A 186 -5.85 -2.97 17.35
C ASP A 186 -5.68 -3.61 15.97
N VAL A 187 -6.29 -4.77 15.75
CA VAL A 187 -6.30 -5.42 14.42
C VAL A 187 -7.20 -4.62 13.50
N ALA A 188 -6.65 -4.13 12.40
CA ALA A 188 -7.42 -3.49 11.35
C ALA A 188 -7.77 -4.52 10.26
N ASP A 189 -9.04 -4.57 9.85
CA ASP A 189 -9.50 -5.48 8.81
C ASP A 189 -9.13 -4.97 7.41
N SER A 190 -8.96 -3.66 7.25
CA SER A 190 -8.58 -3.05 5.98
C SER A 190 -7.83 -1.73 6.18
N ARG A 191 -7.21 -1.24 5.10
CA ARG A 191 -6.57 0.09 5.09
C ARG A 191 -7.52 1.24 5.44
N TYR A 192 -8.81 1.03 5.34
CA TYR A 192 -9.83 2.05 5.63
C TYR A 192 -10.21 2.13 7.10
N ASP A 193 -9.83 1.14 7.90
CA ASP A 193 -10.17 1.04 9.32
C ASP A 193 -9.07 1.59 10.23
N ASN A 194 -7.91 1.94 9.66
CA ASN A 194 -6.84 2.56 10.43
C ASN A 194 -7.18 4.02 10.78
N PRO A 195 -7.36 4.36 12.07
CA PRO A 195 -7.73 5.70 12.49
C PRO A 195 -6.58 6.72 12.34
N ASN A 196 -5.35 6.26 12.27
CA ASN A 196 -4.14 7.09 12.28
C ASN A 196 -3.58 7.37 10.88
N VAL A 197 -4.35 7.08 9.82
CA VAL A 197 -3.94 7.42 8.46
C VAL A 197 -3.82 8.93 8.31
N ALA A 198 -2.68 9.39 7.75
CA ALA A 198 -2.42 10.79 7.49
C ALA A 198 -3.54 11.45 6.67
N LYS A 199 -3.98 12.61 7.11
CA LYS A 199 -5.00 13.45 6.44
C LYS A 199 -4.36 14.75 5.99
N CYS A 200 -4.85 15.30 4.89
CA CYS A 200 -4.38 16.59 4.39
C CYS A 200 -4.52 17.69 5.45
N GLU A 201 -5.59 17.63 6.23
CA GLU A 201 -5.95 18.59 7.27
C GLU A 201 -4.98 18.58 8.47
N ASP A 202 -4.23 17.51 8.67
CA ASP A 202 -3.26 17.44 9.78
C ASP A 202 -2.16 18.49 9.62
N CYS A 203 -1.79 18.80 8.36
CA CYS A 203 -0.79 19.84 8.05
C CYS A 203 -1.41 21.10 7.45
N HIS A 204 -2.48 20.99 6.63
CA HIS A 204 -3.10 22.10 5.90
C HIS A 204 -4.29 22.71 6.66
N GLN A 205 -4.13 23.01 7.93
CA GLN A 205 -5.20 23.54 8.80
C GLN A 205 -5.69 24.92 8.41
N ASP A 206 -4.87 25.72 7.76
CA ASP A 206 -5.18 27.08 7.30
C ASP A 206 -6.22 27.10 6.17
N VAL A 207 -6.34 26.02 5.42
CA VAL A 207 -7.36 25.86 4.34
C VAL A 207 -8.79 26.05 4.87
N TRP A 208 -9.04 25.64 6.12
CA TRP A 208 -10.35 25.75 6.77
C TRP A 208 -10.60 27.14 7.40
N THR A 209 -9.54 27.89 7.68
CA THR A 209 -9.62 29.15 8.41
C THR A 209 -9.40 30.37 7.53
N ASN A 210 -8.77 30.24 6.37
CA ASN A 210 -8.45 31.32 5.43
C ASN A 210 -9.16 31.15 4.09
N THR A 211 -10.48 31.01 4.15
CA THR A 211 -11.31 30.80 2.94
C THR A 211 -11.51 32.10 2.14
N GLU A 212 -11.24 33.28 2.73
CA GLU A 212 -11.34 34.55 2.03
C GLU A 212 -10.39 34.67 0.83
N ASP A 213 -9.20 34.06 0.94
CA ASP A 213 -8.19 34.04 -0.13
C ASP A 213 -8.47 32.94 -1.17
N ASN A 214 -9.29 31.95 -0.81
CA ASN A 214 -9.64 30.79 -1.65
C ASN A 214 -11.14 30.47 -1.55
N PRO A 215 -12.00 31.26 -2.21
CA PRO A 215 -13.45 31.08 -2.11
C PRO A 215 -13.94 29.72 -2.63
N GLN A 216 -13.15 29.03 -3.46
CA GLN A 216 -13.46 27.68 -3.92
C GLN A 216 -13.45 26.67 -2.76
N HIS A 217 -12.55 26.85 -1.78
CA HIS A 217 -12.54 26.02 -0.57
C HIS A 217 -13.80 26.20 0.25
N GLU A 218 -14.24 27.46 0.49
CA GLU A 218 -15.47 27.73 1.21
C GLU A 218 -16.69 27.04 0.59
N GLN A 219 -16.75 26.97 -0.74
CA GLN A 219 -17.87 26.39 -1.47
C GLN A 219 -17.86 24.85 -1.54
N HIS A 220 -16.68 24.21 -1.50
CA HIS A 220 -16.55 22.80 -1.86
C HIS A 220 -16.04 21.88 -0.75
N LEU A 221 -15.39 22.42 0.30
CA LEU A 221 -14.76 21.60 1.35
C LEU A 221 -15.73 20.67 2.10
N SER A 222 -17.03 21.01 2.13
CA SER A 222 -18.03 20.14 2.78
C SER A 222 -18.39 18.90 1.97
N ASP A 223 -18.26 18.97 0.65
CA ASP A 223 -18.76 17.95 -0.28
C ASP A 223 -17.69 17.20 -1.04
N LEU A 224 -16.53 17.83 -1.28
CA LEU A 224 -15.45 17.26 -2.08
C LEU A 224 -14.24 16.92 -1.22
N SER A 225 -13.69 15.73 -1.40
CA SER A 225 -12.38 15.42 -0.83
C SER A 225 -11.28 16.23 -1.53
N CYS A 226 -10.20 16.53 -0.82
CA CYS A 226 -9.06 17.30 -1.35
C CYS A 226 -8.51 16.70 -2.64
N TYR A 227 -8.53 15.38 -2.78
CA TYR A 227 -8.09 14.65 -3.97
C TYR A 227 -8.87 15.01 -5.23
N VAL A 228 -10.15 15.41 -5.11
CA VAL A 228 -10.99 15.78 -6.27
C VAL A 228 -10.39 16.96 -7.01
N CYS A 229 -9.87 17.95 -6.29
CA CYS A 229 -9.27 19.14 -6.88
C CYS A 229 -7.75 19.03 -7.05
N HIS A 230 -7.07 18.26 -6.22
CA HIS A 230 -5.61 18.29 -6.10
C HIS A 230 -4.88 17.04 -6.57
N SER A 231 -5.55 15.97 -7.00
CA SER A 231 -4.88 14.86 -7.68
C SER A 231 -5.01 14.94 -9.19
N VAL A 232 -4.11 14.29 -9.91
CA VAL A 232 -4.18 14.13 -11.36
C VAL A 232 -4.43 12.67 -11.72
N ALA A 233 -4.48 12.33 -13.00
CA ALA A 233 -4.70 10.95 -13.42
C ALA A 233 -3.76 9.96 -12.72
N TYR A 234 -4.30 8.86 -12.27
CA TYR A 234 -3.62 7.82 -11.50
C TYR A 234 -3.90 6.44 -12.09
N LYS A 235 -3.01 5.49 -11.78
CA LYS A 235 -3.09 4.13 -12.31
C LYS A 235 -4.14 3.30 -11.58
N ASN A 236 -5.05 2.69 -12.33
CA ASN A 236 -5.96 1.67 -11.80
C ASN A 236 -5.20 0.40 -11.37
N CYS A 237 -5.86 -0.50 -10.68
CA CYS A 237 -5.28 -1.80 -10.39
C CYS A 237 -5.18 -2.66 -11.65
N TYR A 238 -4.29 -3.65 -11.62
CA TYR A 238 -4.24 -4.71 -12.62
C TYR A 238 -5.30 -5.76 -12.30
N GLY A 239 -5.93 -6.32 -13.33
CA GLY A 239 -6.66 -7.57 -13.20
C GLY A 239 -5.65 -8.72 -13.13
N CYS A 240 -5.58 -9.41 -12.01
CA CYS A 240 -4.59 -10.48 -11.80
C CYS A 240 -5.26 -11.85 -11.81
N HIS A 241 -4.59 -12.82 -12.45
CA HIS A 241 -4.91 -14.25 -12.39
C HIS A 241 -3.69 -14.98 -11.82
N VAL A 242 -3.89 -15.78 -10.81
CA VAL A 242 -2.82 -16.51 -10.10
C VAL A 242 -2.83 -17.99 -10.46
N SER A 243 -1.65 -18.58 -10.55
CA SER A 243 -1.45 -20.01 -10.89
C SER A 243 -0.10 -20.51 -10.40
N ILE A 244 0.14 -21.80 -10.59
CA ILE A 244 1.45 -22.43 -10.36
C ILE A 244 1.99 -22.83 -11.73
N ASP A 245 3.25 -22.54 -12.02
CA ASP A 245 3.91 -22.90 -13.26
C ASP A 245 4.28 -24.39 -13.32
N PRO A 246 4.76 -24.91 -14.47
CA PRO A 246 5.15 -26.30 -14.59
C PRO A 246 6.30 -26.73 -13.67
N GLU A 247 7.10 -25.81 -13.19
CA GLU A 247 8.21 -26.01 -12.27
C GLU A 247 7.74 -26.03 -10.80
N GLY A 248 6.45 -25.74 -10.55
CA GLY A 248 5.84 -25.70 -9.21
C GLY A 248 6.01 -24.37 -8.51
N LEU A 249 6.38 -23.30 -9.22
CA LEU A 249 6.55 -21.97 -8.63
C LEU A 249 5.28 -21.14 -8.79
N PRO A 250 4.89 -20.36 -7.78
CA PRO A 250 3.79 -19.41 -7.88
C PRO A 250 4.03 -18.39 -8.99
N CYS A 251 3.05 -18.18 -9.81
CA CYS A 251 3.09 -17.20 -10.90
C CYS A 251 1.78 -16.45 -11.04
N ARG A 252 1.82 -15.32 -11.72
CA ARG A 252 0.65 -14.50 -12.02
C ARG A 252 0.69 -13.96 -13.44
N THR A 253 -0.46 -13.82 -14.05
CA THR A 253 -0.67 -13.02 -15.24
C THR A 253 -1.52 -11.81 -14.90
N SER A 254 -1.33 -10.70 -15.60
CA SER A 254 -2.10 -9.50 -15.35
C SER A 254 -2.62 -8.87 -16.64
N GLU A 255 -3.82 -8.34 -16.59
CA GLU A 255 -4.35 -7.45 -17.62
C GLU A 255 -3.72 -6.05 -17.49
N PRO A 256 -3.55 -5.31 -18.60
CA PRO A 256 -3.03 -3.96 -18.56
C PRO A 256 -3.89 -3.04 -17.69
N SER A 257 -3.24 -2.24 -16.88
CA SER A 257 -3.88 -1.15 -16.14
C SER A 257 -3.99 0.09 -17.02
N VAL A 258 -4.99 0.92 -16.76
CA VAL A 258 -5.18 2.23 -17.41
C VAL A 258 -4.95 3.37 -16.43
N MET A 259 -4.50 4.51 -16.99
CA MET A 259 -4.39 5.78 -16.28
C MET A 259 -5.71 6.54 -16.48
N GLN A 260 -6.37 6.93 -15.39
CA GLN A 260 -7.59 7.73 -15.47
C GLN A 260 -7.81 8.55 -14.19
N PHE A 261 -8.75 9.45 -14.24
CA PHE A 261 -9.21 10.26 -13.11
C PHE A 261 -10.72 10.21 -13.11
N GLU A 262 -11.32 9.75 -12.01
CA GLU A 262 -12.76 9.57 -11.90
C GLU A 262 -13.26 10.06 -10.55
N ILE A 263 -14.27 10.91 -10.58
CA ILE A 263 -15.00 11.39 -9.40
C ILE A 263 -16.28 10.56 -9.25
N GLY A 264 -16.47 9.98 -8.08
CA GLY A 264 -17.69 9.23 -7.78
C GLY A 264 -18.27 9.55 -6.43
N GLN A 265 -19.42 8.95 -6.11
CA GLN A 265 -19.99 9.02 -4.78
C GLN A 265 -19.10 8.24 -3.80
N ASN A 266 -18.99 8.76 -2.59
CA ASN A 266 -18.14 8.18 -1.55
C ASN A 266 -18.74 6.88 -0.99
N PRO A 267 -18.18 5.70 -1.31
CA PRO A 267 -18.67 4.42 -0.81
C PRO A 267 -18.38 4.20 0.69
N LEU A 268 -17.51 5.04 1.27
CA LEU A 268 -17.07 4.94 2.66
C LEU A 268 -17.50 6.15 3.49
N ARG A 269 -18.60 6.78 3.12
CA ARG A 269 -19.06 8.00 3.78
C ARG A 269 -19.37 7.74 5.26
N SER A 270 -18.69 8.50 6.12
CA SER A 270 -18.78 8.38 7.59
C SER A 270 -18.39 9.71 8.24
N SER A 271 -18.38 9.77 9.57
CA SER A 271 -17.84 10.92 10.30
C SER A 271 -16.35 11.15 10.01
N GLU A 272 -15.60 10.09 9.73
CA GLU A 272 -14.17 10.16 9.39
C GLU A 272 -13.93 10.52 7.91
N ARG A 273 -14.90 10.29 7.05
CA ARG A 273 -14.87 10.55 5.61
C ARG A 273 -16.16 11.23 5.18
N PRO A 274 -16.39 12.49 5.60
CA PRO A 274 -17.68 13.16 5.46
C PRO A 274 -18.07 13.55 4.04
N TYR A 275 -17.10 13.61 3.14
CA TYR A 275 -17.25 14.07 1.77
C TYR A 275 -18.29 13.26 0.99
N LYS A 276 -19.10 13.96 0.19
CA LYS A 276 -20.07 13.33 -0.72
C LYS A 276 -19.38 12.73 -1.94
N TYR A 277 -18.44 13.47 -2.50
CA TYR A 277 -17.70 13.07 -3.69
C TYR A 277 -16.22 12.88 -3.41
N VAL A 278 -15.67 11.84 -4.01
CA VAL A 278 -14.28 11.43 -3.83
C VAL A 278 -13.71 10.95 -5.17
N VAL A 279 -12.41 10.83 -5.29
CA VAL A 279 -11.82 10.11 -6.43
C VAL A 279 -11.91 8.62 -6.20
N LEU A 280 -12.19 7.88 -7.27
CA LEU A 280 -12.34 6.43 -7.26
C LEU A 280 -11.28 5.77 -8.14
N ARG A 281 -10.81 4.60 -7.72
CA ARG A 281 -9.88 3.76 -8.49
C ARG A 281 -10.56 2.47 -8.86
N HIS A 282 -10.51 2.11 -10.13
CA HIS A 282 -10.96 0.82 -10.58
C HIS A 282 -10.00 -0.27 -10.10
N VAL A 283 -10.57 -1.27 -9.44
CA VAL A 283 -9.90 -2.48 -8.96
C VAL A 283 -10.56 -3.65 -9.68
N PRO A 284 -10.15 -3.96 -10.93
CA PRO A 284 -10.76 -5.00 -11.72
C PRO A 284 -10.42 -6.35 -11.10
N THR A 285 -11.23 -6.78 -10.16
CA THR A 285 -11.13 -8.10 -9.58
C THR A 285 -11.88 -9.03 -10.53
N CYS A 286 -11.19 -9.96 -11.18
CA CYS A 286 -11.86 -10.98 -11.97
C CYS A 286 -12.42 -12.05 -11.05
N SER A 287 -13.65 -12.50 -11.29
CA SER A 287 -14.21 -13.65 -10.57
C SER A 287 -13.33 -14.89 -10.68
N GLY A 288 -12.63 -15.03 -11.81
CA GLY A 288 -11.70 -16.11 -12.11
C GLY A 288 -10.25 -15.89 -11.63
N THR A 289 -9.97 -14.90 -10.78
CA THR A 289 -8.59 -14.63 -10.31
C THR A 289 -7.90 -15.88 -9.75
N CYS A 290 -8.62 -16.75 -9.06
CA CYS A 290 -8.11 -17.95 -8.41
C CYS A 290 -8.60 -19.27 -9.07
N ASP A 291 -9.11 -19.25 -10.31
CA ASP A 291 -9.70 -20.43 -10.98
C ASP A 291 -8.74 -21.62 -11.12
N PHE A 292 -7.43 -21.36 -11.12
CA PHE A 292 -6.42 -22.42 -11.05
C PHE A 292 -6.61 -23.33 -9.82
N TYR A 293 -7.05 -22.78 -8.69
CA TYR A 293 -7.22 -23.49 -7.43
C TYR A 293 -8.60 -24.12 -7.27
N GLY A 294 -9.63 -23.63 -7.97
CA GLY A 294 -10.98 -24.16 -7.90
C GLY A 294 -12.01 -23.28 -8.60
N GLU A 295 -13.14 -23.84 -8.90
CA GLU A 295 -14.24 -23.15 -9.56
C GLU A 295 -15.12 -22.43 -8.51
N ASN A 296 -15.66 -21.25 -8.89
CA ASN A 296 -16.63 -20.48 -8.11
C ASN A 296 -16.17 -20.19 -6.65
N LEU A 297 -14.90 -19.81 -6.51
CA LEU A 297 -14.33 -19.50 -5.18
C LEU A 297 -14.84 -18.18 -4.60
N PHE A 298 -15.49 -17.34 -5.39
CA PHE A 298 -16.06 -16.05 -5.02
C PHE A 298 -17.55 -15.97 -5.40
N PRO A 299 -18.44 -16.70 -4.70
CA PRO A 299 -19.85 -16.76 -5.07
C PRO A 299 -20.59 -15.42 -4.95
N ASN A 300 -20.10 -14.49 -4.14
CA ASN A 300 -20.67 -13.15 -3.93
C ASN A 300 -19.81 -12.08 -4.59
N PHE A 301 -19.17 -12.40 -5.70
CA PHE A 301 -18.22 -11.50 -6.37
C PHE A 301 -18.85 -10.16 -6.73
N ASP A 302 -20.09 -10.19 -7.22
CA ASP A 302 -20.81 -9.01 -7.71
C ASP A 302 -21.38 -8.13 -6.58
N ASP A 303 -21.36 -8.59 -5.32
CA ASP A 303 -21.84 -7.82 -4.17
C ASP A 303 -20.86 -6.74 -3.70
N VAL A 304 -19.64 -6.71 -4.25
CA VAL A 304 -18.59 -5.80 -3.80
C VAL A 304 -18.13 -4.90 -4.94
N SER A 305 -18.35 -3.60 -4.79
CA SER A 305 -17.92 -2.60 -5.77
C SER A 305 -16.48 -2.80 -6.23
N THR A 306 -16.25 -2.71 -7.54
CA THR A 306 -14.91 -2.71 -8.16
C THR A 306 -14.30 -1.30 -8.23
N TRP A 307 -15.11 -0.26 -8.08
CA TRP A 307 -14.65 1.11 -7.93
C TRP A 307 -14.52 1.46 -6.45
N LYS A 308 -13.29 1.70 -6.03
CA LYS A 308 -12.92 1.87 -4.62
C LYS A 308 -12.46 3.30 -4.33
N TYR A 309 -12.73 3.77 -3.12
CA TYR A 309 -12.15 5.00 -2.59
C TYR A 309 -10.64 5.04 -2.85
N ALA A 310 -10.17 6.07 -3.54
CA ALA A 310 -8.77 6.23 -3.90
C ALA A 310 -8.10 7.33 -3.06
N THR A 311 -6.82 7.13 -2.82
CA THR A 311 -5.91 8.10 -2.21
C THR A 311 -4.69 8.24 -3.13
N PRO A 312 -4.81 8.96 -4.25
CA PRO A 312 -3.68 9.16 -5.16
C PRO A 312 -2.52 9.88 -4.48
N HIS A 313 -1.30 9.52 -4.88
CA HIS A 313 -0.07 10.11 -4.37
C HIS A 313 0.63 10.95 -5.46
N ASN A 314 -0.15 11.73 -6.20
CA ASN A 314 0.32 12.62 -7.27
C ASN A 314 -0.31 14.01 -7.12
N ILE A 315 -0.26 14.54 -5.91
CA ILE A 315 -0.89 15.82 -5.55
C ILE A 315 -0.22 16.98 -6.27
N GLN A 316 -1.06 17.89 -6.79
CA GLN A 316 -0.67 19.12 -7.46
C GLN A 316 -1.46 20.30 -6.91
N LEU A 317 -0.83 21.47 -6.85
CA LEU A 317 -1.53 22.71 -6.50
C LEU A 317 -2.54 23.08 -7.60
N HIS A 318 -2.13 22.96 -8.84
CA HIS A 318 -2.93 23.25 -10.02
C HIS A 318 -3.13 21.97 -10.84
N THR A 319 -4.36 21.67 -11.15
CA THR A 319 -4.80 20.49 -11.91
C THR A 319 -5.77 20.91 -13.01
N PRO A 320 -6.01 20.10 -14.04
CA PRO A 320 -6.98 20.45 -15.08
C PRO A 320 -8.37 20.77 -14.53
N GLN A 321 -8.83 20.06 -13.50
CA GLN A 321 -10.16 20.22 -12.93
C GLN A 321 -10.31 21.41 -11.99
N ASN A 322 -9.21 22.03 -11.51
CA ASN A 322 -9.28 23.24 -10.68
C ASN A 322 -8.77 24.51 -11.38
N GLU A 323 -8.49 24.44 -12.69
CA GLU A 323 -8.02 25.56 -13.48
C GLU A 323 -9.10 26.66 -13.63
N SER A 324 -10.37 26.25 -13.75
CA SER A 324 -11.53 27.15 -13.81
C SER A 324 -12.78 26.45 -13.29
N CYS A 325 -13.82 27.22 -13.00
CA CYS A 325 -15.11 26.64 -12.61
C CYS A 325 -15.66 25.71 -13.70
N ASP A 326 -15.57 26.11 -14.96
CA ASP A 326 -16.07 25.36 -16.11
C ASP A 326 -15.28 24.07 -16.40
N ALA A 327 -14.09 23.93 -15.83
CA ALA A 327 -13.31 22.68 -15.95
C ALA A 327 -14.02 21.49 -15.28
N CYS A 328 -14.84 21.77 -14.25
CA CYS A 328 -15.66 20.79 -13.55
C CYS A 328 -17.15 21.01 -13.79
N HIS A 329 -17.64 22.25 -13.63
CA HIS A 329 -19.04 22.58 -13.81
C HIS A 329 -19.46 22.48 -15.28
N GLY A 330 -20.47 21.66 -15.55
CA GLY A 330 -20.91 21.35 -16.91
C GLY A 330 -20.05 20.32 -17.64
N ASN A 331 -18.99 19.82 -17.03
CA ASN A 331 -18.14 18.78 -17.58
C ASN A 331 -18.47 17.44 -16.92
N THR A 332 -19.09 16.54 -17.67
CA THR A 332 -19.46 15.20 -17.18
C THR A 332 -18.35 14.17 -17.29
N GLU A 333 -17.28 14.45 -18.07
CA GLU A 333 -16.18 13.50 -18.35
C GLU A 333 -15.30 13.19 -17.12
N LEU A 334 -15.41 14.00 -16.07
CA LEU A 334 -14.65 13.78 -14.82
C LEU A 334 -15.35 12.83 -13.85
N PHE A 335 -16.62 12.51 -14.12
CA PHE A 335 -17.47 11.80 -13.17
C PHE A 335 -17.74 10.38 -13.63
N LEU A 336 -17.62 9.45 -12.71
CA LEU A 336 -17.97 8.05 -12.94
C LEU A 336 -19.47 7.93 -13.22
N THR A 337 -19.81 7.52 -14.42
CA THR A 337 -21.17 7.27 -14.88
C THR A 337 -21.44 5.79 -15.11
N GLU A 338 -22.69 5.42 -15.36
CA GLU A 338 -23.04 4.06 -15.72
C GLU A 338 -22.36 3.59 -17.03
N GLU A 339 -22.00 4.54 -17.92
CA GLU A 339 -21.36 4.23 -19.20
C GLU A 339 -19.89 3.81 -19.02
N ASP A 340 -19.25 4.25 -17.95
CA ASP A 340 -17.84 3.96 -17.63
C ASP A 340 -17.65 2.60 -16.95
N ILE A 341 -18.76 2.00 -16.50
CA ILE A 341 -18.74 0.74 -15.76
C ILE A 341 -18.92 -0.42 -16.72
N ARG A 342 -18.08 -1.43 -16.60
CA ARG A 342 -18.22 -2.70 -17.34
C ARG A 342 -19.59 -3.32 -17.06
N ILE A 343 -20.19 -3.92 -18.08
CA ILE A 343 -21.56 -4.43 -17.99
C ILE A 343 -21.74 -5.47 -16.88
N GLU A 344 -20.72 -6.28 -16.66
CA GLU A 344 -20.65 -7.31 -15.62
C GLU A 344 -20.45 -6.75 -14.20
N GLU A 345 -20.05 -5.48 -14.07
CA GLU A 345 -19.79 -4.82 -12.80
C GLU A 345 -20.88 -3.81 -12.40
N LYS A 346 -21.90 -3.62 -13.24
CA LYS A 346 -22.89 -2.55 -13.06
C LYS A 346 -23.65 -2.65 -11.75
N ASP A 347 -24.09 -3.85 -11.39
CA ASP A 347 -24.89 -4.06 -10.18
C ASP A 347 -24.09 -3.76 -8.92
N ALA A 348 -22.83 -4.12 -8.89
CA ALA A 348 -21.91 -3.90 -7.76
C ALA A 348 -21.52 -2.43 -7.57
N ASN A 349 -21.70 -1.57 -8.58
CA ASN A 349 -21.17 -0.20 -8.56
C ASN A 349 -22.26 0.89 -8.54
N GLN A 350 -23.53 0.54 -8.33
CA GLN A 350 -24.64 1.49 -8.34
C GLN A 350 -24.47 2.65 -7.33
N ASP A 351 -23.89 2.36 -6.17
CA ASP A 351 -23.74 3.34 -5.08
C ASP A 351 -22.61 4.34 -5.30
N VAL A 352 -21.74 4.12 -6.32
CA VAL A 352 -20.62 5.02 -6.61
C VAL A 352 -20.80 5.88 -7.84
N ILE A 353 -21.83 5.60 -8.63
CA ILE A 353 -22.17 6.36 -9.86
C ILE A 353 -22.67 7.76 -9.51
N VAL A 354 -22.25 8.75 -10.30
CA VAL A 354 -22.78 10.12 -10.24
C VAL A 354 -23.86 10.29 -11.29
N ASN A 355 -25.06 10.69 -10.85
CA ASN A 355 -26.21 10.96 -11.71
C ASN A 355 -26.62 12.45 -11.70
N ASP A 356 -26.05 13.23 -10.77
CA ASP A 356 -26.37 14.64 -10.59
C ASP A 356 -25.06 15.43 -10.71
N PHE A 357 -24.87 16.07 -11.85
CA PHE A 357 -23.66 16.79 -12.20
C PHE A 357 -23.75 18.25 -11.81
N PRO A 358 -22.65 18.93 -11.49
CA PRO A 358 -22.65 20.35 -11.23
C PRO A 358 -23.01 21.13 -12.52
N GLU A 359 -24.05 21.96 -12.43
CA GLU A 359 -24.50 22.79 -13.55
C GLU A 359 -23.39 23.77 -13.98
N PRO A 360 -23.37 24.17 -15.27
CA PRO A 360 -22.47 25.22 -15.73
C PRO A 360 -22.63 26.50 -14.90
N VAL A 361 -21.52 27.13 -14.55
CA VAL A 361 -21.56 28.42 -13.85
C VAL A 361 -22.02 29.45 -14.86
N GLY A 362 -23.20 30.03 -14.64
CA GLY A 362 -23.74 31.07 -15.52
C GLY A 362 -22.81 32.30 -15.59
N GLU A 363 -22.72 32.90 -16.79
CA GLU A 363 -22.02 34.17 -17.04
C GLU A 363 -22.54 35.32 -16.19
#